data_e231bc4692904380374a4dc36e2775ff
#
_entry.id   e231bc4692904380374a4dc36e2775ff
#
_cell.length_a   1.000
_cell.length_b   1.000
_cell.length_c   1.000
_cell.angle_alpha   90.00
_cell.angle_beta   90.00
_cell.angle_gamma   90.00
#
_symmetry.space_group_name_H-M   'P 1'
#
loop_
_entity.id
_entity.type
_entity.pdbx_description
1 polymer ?
#
loop_
_entity_poly.entity_id
_entity_poly.type
_entity_poly.pdbx_seq_one_letter_code
_entity_poly.pdbx_strand_id
1 'polypeptide(L)'
;MPNNLLDLSIEEVSNLIEDGSVSSLELTELVLKNIERIDPKLNAFIKVLSEESIEQAKKADKSRADGINLGSLHGVPVAVKDLFATKNVTTTAGSKILSNWIPEKDASAVSKLKAAGAILIGKCNMDEFAFGGTTENDHYGTTRNPWDTSRSPGGSSGGSAVAVASRMVFSALGTDTAASIRNPAHFCGIVGLKPSYGRVSTSGVVPLLSLIHI
;
A
#
# COMPACT_ATOMS: atom_id res chain seq x y z
N MET A 1 -8.48 6.96 -25.20
CA MET A 1 -7.91 6.51 -23.93
C MET A 1 -8.36 7.47 -22.84
N PRO A 2 -8.62 7.04 -21.61
CA PRO A 2 -8.92 7.95 -20.52
C PRO A 2 -7.77 8.96 -20.37
N ASN A 3 -8.09 10.21 -19.99
CA ASN A 3 -7.12 11.30 -19.93
C ASN A 3 -6.01 11.07 -18.87
N ASN A 4 -6.18 10.12 -17.94
CA ASN A 4 -5.18 9.76 -16.93
C ASN A 4 -5.43 8.34 -16.40
N LEU A 5 -4.50 7.42 -16.62
CA LEU A 5 -4.57 6.03 -16.14
C LEU A 5 -4.69 5.92 -14.61
N LEU A 6 -4.14 6.88 -13.87
CA LEU A 6 -4.16 6.88 -12.40
C LEU A 6 -5.54 7.19 -11.81
N ASP A 7 -6.50 7.69 -12.61
CA ASP A 7 -7.87 7.97 -12.16
C ASP A 7 -8.81 6.77 -12.32
N LEU A 8 -8.34 5.70 -12.95
CA LEU A 8 -9.11 4.48 -13.18
C LEU A 8 -9.25 3.63 -11.91
N SER A 9 -10.31 2.84 -11.86
CA SER A 9 -10.47 1.77 -10.88
C SER A 9 -9.51 0.60 -11.15
N ILE A 10 -9.35 -0.28 -10.15
CA ILE A 10 -8.55 -1.51 -10.31
C ILE A 10 -9.11 -2.37 -11.46
N GLU A 11 -10.43 -2.47 -11.58
CA GLU A 11 -11.09 -3.25 -12.64
C GLU A 11 -10.77 -2.70 -14.03
N GLU A 12 -10.89 -1.37 -14.21
CA GLU A 12 -10.57 -0.73 -15.48
C GLU A 12 -9.10 -0.89 -15.87
N VAL A 13 -8.18 -0.68 -14.91
CA VAL A 13 -6.75 -0.87 -15.15
C VAL A 13 -6.40 -2.33 -15.42
N SER A 14 -7.00 -3.25 -14.68
CA SER A 14 -6.81 -4.70 -14.90
C SER A 14 -7.23 -5.12 -16.32
N ASN A 15 -8.36 -4.59 -16.81
CA ASN A 15 -8.82 -4.85 -18.17
C ASN A 15 -7.86 -4.30 -19.23
N LEU A 16 -7.32 -3.08 -19.03
CA LEU A 16 -6.32 -2.51 -19.94
C LEU A 16 -4.99 -3.28 -19.95
N ILE A 17 -4.60 -3.85 -18.81
CA ILE A 17 -3.43 -4.72 -18.74
C ILE A 17 -3.75 -6.07 -19.42
N GLU A 18 -4.96 -6.60 -19.26
CA GLU A 18 -5.36 -7.87 -19.82
C GLU A 18 -5.46 -7.84 -21.35
N ASP A 19 -5.98 -6.77 -21.92
CA ASP A 19 -6.09 -6.59 -23.37
C ASP A 19 -4.80 -6.09 -24.03
N GLY A 20 -3.76 -5.80 -23.24
CA GLY A 20 -2.46 -5.33 -23.70
C GLY A 20 -2.40 -3.85 -24.09
N SER A 21 -3.43 -3.06 -23.78
CA SER A 21 -3.46 -1.60 -24.02
C SER A 21 -2.46 -0.84 -23.16
N VAL A 22 -2.13 -1.39 -21.98
CA VAL A 22 -1.14 -0.85 -21.04
C VAL A 22 -0.33 -2.01 -20.47
N SER A 23 0.99 -1.89 -20.38
CA SER A 23 1.82 -2.86 -19.66
C SER A 23 1.87 -2.58 -18.15
N SER A 24 2.12 -3.62 -17.36
CA SER A 24 2.36 -3.47 -15.91
C SER A 24 3.57 -2.56 -15.65
N LEU A 25 4.58 -2.62 -16.53
CA LEU A 25 5.77 -1.77 -16.45
C LEU A 25 5.42 -0.30 -16.64
N GLU A 26 4.72 0.07 -17.72
CA GLU A 26 4.28 1.45 -17.98
C GLU A 26 3.45 2.01 -16.83
N LEU A 27 2.52 1.21 -16.32
CA LEU A 27 1.68 1.61 -15.20
C LEU A 27 2.50 1.83 -13.91
N THR A 28 3.46 0.94 -13.64
CA THR A 28 4.34 1.04 -12.47
C THR A 28 5.25 2.27 -12.55
N GLU A 29 5.83 2.54 -13.72
CA GLU A 29 6.65 3.75 -13.96
C GLU A 29 5.82 5.03 -13.76
N LEU A 30 4.57 5.05 -14.25
CA LEU A 30 3.66 6.18 -14.05
C LEU A 30 3.34 6.41 -12.57
N VAL A 31 3.07 5.34 -11.83
CA VAL A 31 2.86 5.37 -10.37
C VAL A 31 4.08 5.91 -9.64
N LEU A 32 5.28 5.39 -9.92
CA LEU A 32 6.52 5.84 -9.29
C LEU A 32 6.82 7.30 -9.56
N LYS A 33 6.63 7.76 -10.80
CA LYS A 33 6.76 9.18 -11.17
C LYS A 33 5.76 10.07 -10.41
N ASN A 34 4.54 9.59 -10.21
CA ASN A 34 3.54 10.32 -9.43
C ASN A 34 3.93 10.40 -7.95
N ILE A 35 4.46 9.31 -7.37
CA ILE A 35 5.00 9.28 -6.00
C ILE A 35 6.13 10.30 -5.86
N GLU A 36 7.11 10.28 -6.74
CA GLU A 36 8.24 11.21 -6.73
C GLU A 36 7.78 12.69 -6.73
N ARG A 37 6.72 12.99 -7.46
CA ARG A 37 6.16 14.35 -7.59
C ARG A 37 5.35 14.78 -6.36
N ILE A 38 4.61 13.86 -5.72
CA ILE A 38 3.57 14.21 -4.72
C ILE A 38 4.03 13.88 -3.30
N ASP A 39 4.66 12.73 -3.09
CA ASP A 39 4.97 12.21 -1.75
C ASP A 39 5.89 13.12 -0.91
N PRO A 40 6.83 13.90 -1.48
CA PRO A 40 7.61 14.86 -0.70
C PRO A 40 6.79 15.89 0.08
N LYS A 41 5.53 16.14 -0.33
CA LYS A 41 4.60 17.04 0.35
C LYS A 41 3.66 16.33 1.31
N LEU A 42 3.39 15.05 1.09
CA LEU A 42 2.38 14.29 1.80
C LEU A 42 2.95 13.28 2.81
N ASN A 43 4.16 12.78 2.56
CA ASN A 43 4.86 11.80 3.41
C ASN A 43 4.00 10.54 3.68
N ALA A 44 3.42 9.99 2.63
CA ALA A 44 2.60 8.79 2.69
C ALA A 44 3.41 7.49 2.80
N PHE A 45 4.69 7.51 2.36
CA PHE A 45 5.57 6.34 2.38
C PHE A 45 6.73 6.50 3.36
N ILE A 46 7.04 5.43 4.11
CA ILE A 46 8.30 5.27 4.83
C ILE A 46 9.38 4.78 3.86
N LYS A 47 9.00 3.90 2.93
CA LYS A 47 9.91 3.34 1.93
C LYS A 47 9.18 3.05 0.62
N VAL A 48 9.72 3.56 -0.47
CA VAL A 48 9.32 3.22 -1.84
C VAL A 48 10.28 2.15 -2.38
N LEU A 49 9.75 1.13 -3.07
CA LEU A 49 10.46 -0.03 -3.59
C LEU A 49 10.63 0.09 -5.11
N SER A 50 11.26 1.16 -5.57
CA SER A 50 11.29 1.52 -7.00
C SER A 50 11.90 0.42 -7.88
N GLU A 51 13.09 -0.05 -7.53
CA GLU A 51 13.79 -1.08 -8.32
C GLU A 51 13.04 -2.41 -8.28
N GLU A 52 12.63 -2.84 -7.08
CA GLU A 52 11.93 -4.10 -6.88
C GLU A 52 10.55 -4.11 -7.58
N SER A 53 9.84 -2.97 -7.59
CA SER A 53 8.54 -2.86 -8.26
C SER A 53 8.66 -2.90 -9.77
N ILE A 54 9.66 -2.26 -10.35
CA ILE A 54 9.98 -2.35 -11.78
C ILE A 54 10.27 -3.80 -12.19
N GLU A 55 11.09 -4.52 -11.41
CA GLU A 55 11.39 -5.92 -11.70
C GLU A 55 10.15 -6.82 -11.54
N GLN A 56 9.28 -6.56 -10.58
CA GLN A 56 8.00 -7.25 -10.44
C GLN A 56 7.10 -6.98 -11.66
N ALA A 57 7.02 -5.74 -12.13
CA ALA A 57 6.22 -5.35 -13.28
C ALA A 57 6.68 -6.04 -14.57
N LYS A 58 7.98 -6.05 -14.85
CA LYS A 58 8.56 -6.79 -15.98
C LYS A 58 8.24 -8.28 -15.92
N LYS A 59 8.29 -8.89 -14.74
CA LYS A 59 7.92 -10.30 -14.54
C LYS A 59 6.42 -10.53 -14.78
N ALA A 60 5.56 -9.61 -14.35
CA ALA A 60 4.13 -9.69 -14.60
C ALA A 60 3.81 -9.64 -16.10
N ASP A 61 4.42 -8.71 -16.83
CA ASP A 61 4.26 -8.59 -18.29
C ASP A 61 4.75 -9.84 -19.01
N LYS A 62 5.93 -10.37 -18.61
CA LYS A 62 6.45 -11.60 -19.17
C LYS A 62 5.52 -12.79 -18.91
N SER A 63 5.05 -12.97 -17.67
CA SER A 63 4.18 -14.10 -17.34
C SER A 63 2.85 -14.02 -18.10
N ARG A 64 2.34 -12.82 -18.35
CA ARG A 64 1.16 -12.62 -19.18
C ARG A 64 1.40 -12.95 -20.64
N ALA A 65 2.56 -12.56 -21.20
CA ALA A 65 2.96 -12.96 -22.54
C ALA A 65 3.10 -14.49 -22.70
N ASP A 66 3.47 -15.18 -21.61
CA ASP A 66 3.54 -16.64 -21.53
C ASP A 66 2.14 -17.28 -21.29
N GLY A 67 1.04 -16.50 -21.36
CA GLY A 67 -0.34 -16.98 -21.21
C GLY A 67 -0.80 -17.17 -19.76
N ILE A 68 -0.05 -16.70 -18.76
CA ILE A 68 -0.40 -16.80 -17.34
C ILE A 68 -1.22 -15.58 -16.92
N ASN A 69 -2.46 -15.80 -16.45
CA ASN A 69 -3.30 -14.78 -15.84
C ASN A 69 -3.59 -15.16 -14.38
N LEU A 70 -3.18 -14.31 -13.44
CA LEU A 70 -3.35 -14.50 -11.99
C LEU A 70 -4.59 -13.77 -11.43
N GLY A 71 -5.43 -13.21 -12.29
CA GLY A 71 -6.65 -12.49 -11.93
C GLY A 71 -6.48 -10.96 -11.89
N SER A 72 -7.47 -10.28 -11.32
CA SER A 72 -7.64 -8.81 -11.41
C SER A 72 -6.55 -7.96 -10.73
N LEU A 73 -5.66 -8.55 -9.96
CA LEU A 73 -4.52 -7.84 -9.36
C LEU A 73 -3.21 -8.09 -10.12
N HIS A 74 -3.21 -8.92 -11.17
CA HIS A 74 -2.00 -9.26 -11.91
C HIS A 74 -1.43 -8.04 -12.64
N GLY A 75 -0.29 -7.54 -12.15
CA GLY A 75 0.38 -6.36 -12.69
C GLY A 75 -0.11 -5.02 -12.13
N VAL A 76 -1.03 -5.03 -11.15
CA VAL A 76 -1.58 -3.80 -10.56
C VAL A 76 -0.72 -3.30 -9.39
N PRO A 77 -0.31 -2.00 -9.39
CA PRO A 77 0.45 -1.38 -8.30
C PRO A 77 -0.36 -1.22 -7.01
N VAL A 78 0.16 -1.77 -5.91
CA VAL A 78 -0.45 -1.69 -4.56
C VAL A 78 0.60 -1.34 -3.51
N ALA A 79 0.16 -0.83 -2.35
CA ALA A 79 1.04 -0.57 -1.21
C ALA A 79 0.58 -1.32 0.04
N VAL A 80 1.44 -1.37 1.04
CA VAL A 80 1.10 -1.97 2.33
C VAL A 80 1.55 -1.07 3.48
N LYS A 81 0.72 -0.94 4.51
CA LYS A 81 1.10 -0.29 5.75
C LYS A 81 2.35 -0.93 6.32
N ASP A 82 3.25 -0.13 6.88
CA ASP A 82 4.55 -0.63 7.35
C ASP A 82 4.49 -1.53 8.60
N LEU A 83 3.31 -1.97 8.96
CA LEU A 83 3.04 -2.98 9.98
C LEU A 83 3.12 -4.43 9.45
N PHE A 84 2.98 -4.60 8.13
CA PHE A 84 3.02 -5.92 7.49
C PHE A 84 4.47 -6.35 7.23
N ALA A 85 4.91 -7.45 7.86
CA ALA A 85 6.18 -8.07 7.54
C ALA A 85 6.27 -8.34 6.03
N THR A 86 7.33 -7.84 5.41
CA THR A 86 7.59 -7.98 3.98
C THR A 86 8.98 -8.58 3.80
N LYS A 87 9.05 -9.78 3.24
CA LYS A 87 10.30 -10.52 3.09
C LYS A 87 11.37 -9.69 2.36
N ASN A 88 12.56 -9.61 2.95
CA ASN A 88 13.72 -8.86 2.47
C ASN A 88 13.52 -7.34 2.37
N VAL A 89 12.45 -6.80 2.95
CA VAL A 89 12.17 -5.37 2.98
C VAL A 89 12.09 -4.91 4.42
N THR A 90 12.83 -3.87 4.79
CA THR A 90 12.75 -3.26 6.12
C THR A 90 11.29 -2.98 6.48
N THR A 91 10.88 -3.44 7.65
CA THR A 91 9.53 -3.26 8.19
C THR A 91 9.66 -2.68 9.59
N THR A 92 9.23 -1.43 9.77
CA THR A 92 9.55 -0.67 10.98
C THR A 92 8.38 -0.55 11.95
N ALA A 93 7.15 -0.84 11.53
CA ALA A 93 5.94 -0.52 12.29
C ALA A 93 5.89 0.97 12.71
N GLY A 94 6.50 1.86 11.93
CA GLY A 94 6.60 3.29 12.24
C GLY A 94 7.53 3.60 13.41
N SER A 95 8.39 2.68 13.86
CA SER A 95 9.25 2.80 15.04
C SER A 95 10.73 2.69 14.72
N LYS A 96 11.56 3.45 15.43
CA LYS A 96 13.02 3.28 15.42
C LYS A 96 13.48 1.95 16.01
N ILE A 97 12.70 1.35 16.89
CA ILE A 97 13.04 0.05 17.51
C ILE A 97 13.19 -1.03 16.43
N LEU A 98 12.35 -0.98 15.38
CA LEU A 98 12.38 -1.93 14.28
C LEU A 98 13.04 -1.37 13.00
N SER A 99 13.74 -0.25 13.07
CA SER A 99 14.33 0.41 11.89
C SER A 99 15.28 -0.45 11.06
N ASN A 100 15.86 -1.49 11.67
CA ASN A 100 16.77 -2.44 11.03
C ASN A 100 16.16 -3.85 10.87
N TRP A 101 14.88 -4.01 11.21
CA TRP A 101 14.25 -5.33 11.09
C TRP A 101 13.89 -5.64 9.63
N ILE A 102 14.49 -6.69 9.12
CA ILE A 102 14.23 -7.23 7.78
C ILE A 102 13.60 -8.61 7.95
N PRO A 103 12.28 -8.76 7.73
CA PRO A 103 11.60 -10.03 7.87
C PRO A 103 12.11 -11.09 6.89
N GLU A 104 12.25 -12.34 7.35
CA GLU A 104 12.60 -13.49 6.51
C GLU A 104 11.39 -14.06 5.74
N LYS A 105 10.17 -13.68 6.15
CA LYS A 105 8.91 -14.14 5.55
C LYS A 105 7.94 -12.97 5.36
N ASP A 106 7.11 -13.10 4.35
CA ASP A 106 5.97 -12.18 4.16
C ASP A 106 4.87 -12.46 5.18
N ALA A 107 4.16 -11.42 5.61
CA ALA A 107 2.86 -11.58 6.24
C ALA A 107 1.89 -12.31 5.28
N SER A 108 0.95 -13.09 5.83
CA SER A 108 -0.02 -13.86 5.01
C SER A 108 -0.73 -13.00 3.96
N ALA A 109 -1.15 -11.78 4.32
CA ALA A 109 -1.83 -10.88 3.39
C ALA A 109 -0.90 -10.42 2.26
N VAL A 110 0.38 -10.09 2.57
CA VAL A 110 1.40 -9.70 1.57
C VAL A 110 1.70 -10.86 0.63
N SER A 111 1.85 -12.06 1.19
CA SER A 111 2.08 -13.29 0.40
C SER A 111 0.94 -13.54 -0.60
N LYS A 112 -0.31 -13.32 -0.19
CA LYS A 112 -1.49 -13.47 -1.05
C LYS A 112 -1.55 -12.41 -2.14
N LEU A 113 -1.21 -11.14 -1.84
CA LEU A 113 -1.11 -10.08 -2.86
C LEU A 113 -0.07 -10.44 -3.93
N LYS A 114 1.13 -10.87 -3.50
CA LYS A 114 2.19 -11.29 -4.42
C LYS A 114 1.77 -12.51 -5.26
N ALA A 115 1.09 -13.48 -4.65
CA ALA A 115 0.59 -14.66 -5.37
C ALA A 115 -0.50 -14.31 -6.40
N ALA A 116 -1.27 -13.25 -6.15
CA ALA A 116 -2.24 -12.68 -7.11
C ALA A 116 -1.58 -11.79 -8.17
N GLY A 117 -0.24 -11.68 -8.18
CA GLY A 117 0.52 -10.90 -9.15
C GLY A 117 0.52 -9.39 -8.94
N ALA A 118 0.07 -8.89 -7.78
CA ALA A 118 0.12 -7.47 -7.46
C ALA A 118 1.56 -6.96 -7.33
N ILE A 119 1.81 -5.75 -7.83
CA ILE A 119 3.12 -5.08 -7.75
C ILE A 119 3.20 -4.30 -6.46
N LEU A 120 4.13 -4.67 -5.57
CA LEU A 120 4.30 -3.98 -4.30
C LEU A 120 5.17 -2.73 -4.48
N ILE A 121 4.55 -1.55 -4.34
CA ILE A 121 5.20 -0.25 -4.55
C ILE A 121 5.97 0.23 -3.33
N GLY A 122 5.48 -0.05 -2.11
CA GLY A 122 6.15 0.46 -0.93
C GLY A 122 5.46 0.17 0.39
N LYS A 123 6.10 0.69 1.45
CA LYS A 123 5.69 0.61 2.84
C LYS A 123 5.13 1.97 3.26
N CYS A 124 3.83 2.00 3.57
CA CYS A 124 3.13 3.24 3.91
C CYS A 124 3.39 3.67 5.35
N ASN A 125 3.49 4.99 5.54
CA ASN A 125 3.64 5.62 6.86
C ASN A 125 2.42 5.37 7.75
N MET A 126 2.64 5.42 9.06
CA MET A 126 1.66 5.04 10.07
C MET A 126 1.99 5.64 11.43
N ASP A 127 1.03 5.67 12.35
CA ASP A 127 1.34 5.89 13.76
C ASP A 127 2.22 4.74 14.29
N GLU A 128 3.18 5.06 15.16
CA GLU A 128 4.12 4.07 15.73
C GLU A 128 3.35 2.89 16.37
N PHE A 129 3.72 1.66 16.00
CA PHE A 129 3.04 0.41 16.40
C PHE A 129 1.51 0.42 16.20
N ALA A 130 1.01 1.22 15.26
CA ALA A 130 -0.42 1.45 15.00
C ALA A 130 -1.20 2.04 16.20
N PHE A 131 -0.51 2.59 17.18
CA PHE A 131 -1.09 3.19 18.38
C PHE A 131 -1.24 4.70 18.21
N GLY A 132 -2.28 5.12 17.53
CA GLY A 132 -2.60 6.51 17.23
C GLY A 132 -3.75 6.63 16.24
N GLY A 133 -4.12 7.86 15.92
CA GLY A 133 -5.25 8.15 15.04
C GLY A 133 -5.00 9.32 14.08
N THR A 134 -3.75 9.78 13.96
CA THR A 134 -3.41 10.99 13.19
C THR A 134 -2.32 10.79 12.15
N THR A 135 -1.56 9.71 12.25
CA THR A 135 -0.34 9.45 11.46
C THR A 135 0.69 10.59 11.56
N GLU A 136 0.79 11.15 12.78
CA GLU A 136 1.88 12.01 13.22
C GLU A 136 2.97 11.11 13.80
N ASN A 137 4.04 10.91 13.06
CA ASN A 137 5.11 10.01 13.45
C ASN A 137 6.40 10.78 13.69
N ASP A 138 6.91 10.74 14.93
CA ASP A 138 8.12 11.47 15.34
C ASP A 138 9.40 10.94 14.68
N HIS A 139 9.37 9.73 14.16
CA HIS A 139 10.55 9.06 13.60
C HIS A 139 10.63 9.14 12.07
N TYR A 140 9.47 9.08 11.41
CA TYR A 140 9.36 9.04 9.95
C TYR A 140 8.62 10.27 9.39
N GLY A 141 8.29 11.23 10.26
CA GLY A 141 7.58 12.46 9.89
C GLY A 141 6.08 12.28 9.75
N THR A 142 5.39 13.41 9.77
CA THR A 142 3.92 13.48 9.73
C THR A 142 3.40 13.27 8.32
N THR A 143 2.43 12.37 8.15
CA THR A 143 1.65 12.26 6.91
C THR A 143 0.61 13.37 6.85
N ARG A 144 0.44 14.00 5.69
CA ARG A 144 -0.47 15.13 5.46
C ARG A 144 -1.71 14.69 4.69
N ASN A 145 -2.85 15.31 5.03
CA ASN A 145 -4.08 15.08 4.29
C ASN A 145 -3.97 15.68 2.87
N PRO A 146 -4.27 14.93 1.80
CA PRO A 146 -4.10 15.40 0.43
C PRO A 146 -5.05 16.53 0.04
N TRP A 147 -6.17 16.69 0.73
CA TRP A 147 -7.15 17.75 0.50
C TRP A 147 -6.78 19.07 1.19
N ASP A 148 -6.09 18.98 2.34
CA ASP A 148 -5.60 20.12 3.10
C ASP A 148 -4.37 19.67 3.90
N THR A 149 -3.18 20.05 3.45
CA THR A 149 -1.90 19.63 4.05
C THR A 149 -1.65 20.18 5.46
N SER A 150 -2.48 21.11 5.94
CA SER A 150 -2.47 21.55 7.33
C SER A 150 -3.19 20.60 8.29
N ARG A 151 -3.91 19.60 7.75
CA ARG A 151 -4.73 18.67 8.52
C ARG A 151 -4.14 17.26 8.52
N SER A 152 -4.52 16.50 9.55
CA SER A 152 -4.25 15.07 9.65
C SER A 152 -5.07 14.29 8.61
N PRO A 153 -4.51 13.23 8.01
CA PRO A 153 -5.27 12.29 7.17
C PRO A 153 -6.06 11.27 8.00
N GLY A 154 -5.98 11.34 9.35
CA GLY A 154 -6.40 10.25 10.22
C GLY A 154 -5.33 9.18 10.36
N GLY A 155 -5.63 8.14 11.12
CA GLY A 155 -4.69 7.04 11.40
C GLY A 155 -5.38 5.80 12.02
N SER A 156 -4.59 4.79 12.28
CA SER A 156 -3.15 4.68 12.14
C SER A 156 -2.66 4.30 10.73
N SER A 157 -3.54 4.06 9.76
CA SER A 157 -3.19 3.73 8.36
C SER A 157 -3.28 4.98 7.47
N GLY A 158 -2.85 6.15 7.96
CA GLY A 158 -2.97 7.41 7.21
C GLY A 158 -2.15 7.41 5.92
N GLY A 159 -0.91 6.91 5.96
CA GLY A 159 -0.09 6.78 4.75
C GLY A 159 -0.75 5.93 3.67
N SER A 160 -1.39 4.80 4.05
CA SER A 160 -2.14 3.95 3.12
C SER A 160 -3.31 4.71 2.47
N ALA A 161 -4.07 5.46 3.27
CA ALA A 161 -5.21 6.23 2.77
C ALA A 161 -4.75 7.38 1.86
N VAL A 162 -3.71 8.11 2.24
CA VAL A 162 -3.14 9.20 1.44
C VAL A 162 -2.58 8.69 0.12
N ALA A 163 -1.88 7.56 0.13
CA ALA A 163 -1.34 6.97 -1.10
C ALA A 163 -2.43 6.64 -2.12
N VAL A 164 -3.59 6.13 -1.67
CA VAL A 164 -4.74 5.86 -2.54
C VAL A 164 -5.43 7.16 -2.97
N ALA A 165 -5.74 8.05 -2.03
CA ALA A 165 -6.44 9.32 -2.32
C ALA A 165 -5.67 10.21 -3.29
N SER A 166 -4.33 10.15 -3.25
CA SER A 166 -3.44 10.94 -4.12
C SER A 166 -3.05 10.22 -5.41
N ARG A 167 -3.69 9.10 -5.73
CA ARG A 167 -3.41 8.33 -6.95
C ARG A 167 -1.96 7.83 -7.04
N MET A 168 -1.30 7.61 -5.92
CA MET A 168 0.05 7.05 -5.85
C MET A 168 0.04 5.51 -5.90
N VAL A 169 -1.11 4.88 -5.64
CA VAL A 169 -1.39 3.46 -5.85
C VAL A 169 -2.90 3.26 -6.05
N PHE A 170 -3.29 2.11 -6.58
CA PHE A 170 -4.70 1.77 -6.80
C PHE A 170 -5.38 1.23 -5.55
N SER A 171 -4.63 0.57 -4.68
CA SER A 171 -5.10 0.16 -3.35
C SER A 171 -3.96 0.05 -2.36
N ALA A 172 -4.30 0.01 -1.07
CA ALA A 172 -3.31 -0.23 -0.03
C ALA A 172 -3.89 -1.08 1.11
N LEU A 173 -3.06 -1.95 1.69
CA LEU A 173 -3.41 -2.62 2.93
C LEU A 173 -3.20 -1.69 4.12
N GLY A 174 -4.16 -1.72 5.05
CA GLY A 174 -4.09 -1.13 6.37
C GLY A 174 -4.44 -2.15 7.45
N THR A 175 -4.43 -1.71 8.71
CA THR A 175 -4.93 -2.47 9.86
C THR A 175 -5.95 -1.64 10.63
N ASP A 176 -6.96 -2.28 11.20
CA ASP A 176 -8.05 -1.58 11.90
C ASP A 176 -8.43 -2.32 13.19
N THR A 177 -8.00 -1.77 14.31
CA THR A 177 -8.38 -2.22 15.65
C THR A 177 -9.61 -1.44 16.13
N ALA A 178 -9.52 -0.12 16.20
CA ALA A 178 -10.60 0.75 16.69
C ALA A 178 -11.21 1.66 15.61
N ALA A 179 -10.56 1.87 14.48
CA ALA A 179 -11.01 2.57 13.27
C ALA A 179 -9.84 2.84 12.30
N SER A 180 -8.69 2.22 12.47
CA SER A 180 -7.44 2.63 11.80
C SER A 180 -7.38 2.40 10.28
N ILE A 181 -8.39 1.85 9.65
CA ILE A 181 -8.65 1.90 8.20
C ILE A 181 -9.78 2.89 7.91
N ARG A 182 -10.90 2.77 8.64
CA ARG A 182 -12.14 3.52 8.37
C ARG A 182 -11.99 5.01 8.63
N ASN A 183 -11.29 5.38 9.70
CA ASN A 183 -11.01 6.78 10.05
C ASN A 183 -10.19 7.49 8.96
N PRO A 184 -8.98 7.03 8.57
CA PRO A 184 -8.23 7.71 7.52
C PRO A 184 -8.91 7.60 6.14
N ALA A 185 -9.64 6.53 5.84
CA ALA A 185 -10.43 6.46 4.62
C ALA A 185 -11.51 7.55 4.55
N HIS A 186 -12.21 7.80 5.66
CA HIS A 186 -13.19 8.87 5.76
C HIS A 186 -12.54 10.26 5.57
N PHE A 187 -11.43 10.55 6.24
CA PHE A 187 -10.77 11.85 6.15
C PHE A 187 -10.10 12.11 4.80
N CYS A 188 -9.70 11.04 4.09
CA CYS A 188 -9.10 11.15 2.75
C CYS A 188 -10.12 10.98 1.61
N GLY A 189 -11.41 10.71 1.90
CA GLY A 189 -12.45 10.58 0.90
C GLY A 189 -12.32 9.35 -0.01
N ILE A 190 -11.90 8.22 0.56
CA ILE A 190 -11.77 6.94 -0.14
C ILE A 190 -12.63 5.84 0.51
N VAL A 191 -12.78 4.70 -0.17
CA VAL A 191 -13.43 3.52 0.41
C VAL A 191 -12.46 2.81 1.37
N GLY A 192 -12.90 2.61 2.62
CA GLY A 192 -12.19 1.83 3.63
C GLY A 192 -12.99 0.60 4.04
N LEU A 193 -12.45 -0.59 3.77
CA LEU A 193 -13.08 -1.86 4.12
C LEU A 193 -12.38 -2.51 5.31
N LYS A 194 -13.12 -2.70 6.40
CA LYS A 194 -12.73 -3.55 7.53
C LYS A 194 -13.64 -4.79 7.55
N PRO A 195 -13.14 -5.97 7.13
CA PRO A 195 -13.92 -7.20 7.18
C PRO A 195 -14.16 -7.65 8.63
N SER A 196 -15.03 -8.64 8.80
CA SER A 196 -15.22 -9.31 10.09
C SER A 196 -13.89 -9.88 10.59
N TYR A 197 -13.72 -9.88 11.92
CA TYR A 197 -12.54 -10.45 12.56
C TYR A 197 -12.33 -11.91 12.14
N GLY A 198 -11.07 -12.31 11.95
CA GLY A 198 -10.71 -13.66 11.49
C GLY A 198 -10.88 -13.91 9.99
N ARG A 199 -11.52 -13.00 9.23
CA ARG A 199 -11.68 -13.19 7.77
C ARG A 199 -10.37 -13.03 6.99
N VAL A 200 -9.47 -12.17 7.48
CA VAL A 200 -8.12 -11.95 6.93
C VAL A 200 -7.11 -12.34 8.01
N SER A 201 -6.14 -13.16 7.65
CA SER A 201 -5.08 -13.58 8.56
C SER A 201 -4.22 -12.41 9.03
N THR A 202 -3.94 -12.36 10.33
CA THR A 202 -3.01 -11.40 10.95
C THR A 202 -1.59 -11.95 11.08
N SER A 203 -1.32 -13.16 10.60
CA SER A 203 0.00 -13.77 10.65
C SER A 203 1.05 -12.93 9.93
N GLY A 204 2.13 -12.58 10.62
CA GLY A 204 3.20 -11.72 10.12
C GLY A 204 2.87 -10.21 10.17
N VAL A 205 1.79 -9.83 10.84
CA VAL A 205 1.50 -8.42 11.16
C VAL A 205 2.07 -8.12 12.55
N VAL A 206 2.79 -7.01 12.70
CA VAL A 206 3.27 -6.57 14.03
C VAL A 206 2.05 -6.34 14.93
N PRO A 207 1.95 -7.01 16.09
CA PRO A 207 0.71 -7.05 16.86
C PRO A 207 0.41 -5.72 17.56
N LEU A 208 -0.88 -5.40 17.63
CA LEU A 208 -1.48 -4.41 18.51
C LEU A 208 -2.58 -5.11 19.32
N LEU A 209 -3.12 -4.48 20.36
CA LEU A 209 -4.05 -5.08 21.35
C LEU A 209 -5.09 -6.06 20.77
N SER A 210 -5.83 -5.68 19.73
CA SER A 210 -6.82 -6.56 19.10
C SER A 210 -6.20 -7.71 18.29
N LEU A 211 -4.88 -7.69 18.08
CA LEU A 211 -4.14 -8.70 17.35
C LEU A 211 -3.44 -9.70 18.31
N ILE A 212 -3.46 -9.42 19.61
CA ILE A 212 -2.85 -10.26 20.64
C ILE A 212 -3.87 -10.88 21.61
N HIS A 213 -5.09 -10.32 21.69
CA HIS A 213 -6.19 -10.90 22.47
C HIS A 213 -7.16 -11.62 21.51
N ILE A 214 -6.78 -12.80 21.14
CA ILE A 214 -7.57 -13.72 20.30
C ILE A 214 -8.11 -14.84 21.17
#